data_ba4fcec95f2336fc43e536a38c9cd44c
#
_entry.id   ba4fcec95f2336fc43e536a38c9cd44c
#
_cell.length_a   1.000
_cell.length_b   1.000
_cell.length_c   1.000
_cell.angle_alpha   90.00
_cell.angle_beta   90.00
_cell.angle_gamma   90.00
#
_symmetry.space_group_name_H-M   'P 1'
#
loop_
_entity.id
_entity.type
_entity.pdbx_description
1 polymer ?
#
loop_
_entity_poly.entity_id
_entity_poly.type
_entity_poly.pdbx_seq_one_letter_code
_entity_poly.pdbx_strand_id
1 'polypeptide(L)' 'MRFRNFYRCAECGREWTDVWTAQCDDDCPHCGARHMSPYDSEDVEEGDHG' A
#
# COMPACT_ATOMS: atom_id res chain seq x y z
N MET A 1 8.90 -7.34 -10.29
CA MET A 1 8.10 -6.17 -10.35
C MET A 1 7.43 -5.92 -9.04
N ARG A 2 7.51 -4.72 -8.55
CA ARG A 2 6.90 -4.38 -7.29
C ARG A 2 6.15 -3.10 -7.41
N PHE A 3 5.16 -2.92 -6.52
CA PHE A 3 4.36 -1.72 -6.51
C PHE A 3 4.35 -1.16 -5.11
N ARG A 4 4.50 0.15 -4.99
CA ARG A 4 4.30 0.83 -3.72
C ARG A 4 2.85 1.23 -3.68
N ASN A 5 2.08 0.58 -2.81
CA ASN A 5 0.66 0.84 -2.70
C ASN A 5 0.42 1.87 -1.60
N PHE A 6 -0.42 2.86 -1.89
CA PHE A 6 -0.73 3.91 -0.95
C PHE A 6 -2.11 3.65 -0.40
N TYR A 7 -2.21 3.59 0.92
CA TYR A 7 -3.45 3.24 1.59
C TYR A 7 -3.91 4.36 2.50
N ARG A 8 -5.20 4.41 2.73
CA ARG A 8 -5.77 5.37 3.63
C ARG A 8 -6.91 4.70 4.36
N CYS A 9 -6.86 4.71 5.68
CA CYS A 9 -7.87 4.06 6.48
C CYS A 9 -9.10 4.95 6.59
N ALA A 10 -10.26 4.38 6.27
CA ALA A 10 -11.50 5.13 6.39
C ALA A 10 -11.96 5.19 7.83
N GLU A 11 -11.38 4.34 8.69
CA GLU A 11 -11.82 4.31 10.07
C GLU A 11 -11.06 5.31 10.92
N CYS A 12 -9.75 5.32 10.85
CA CYS A 12 -8.98 6.21 11.68
C CYS A 12 -8.37 7.37 10.90
N GLY A 13 -8.49 7.35 9.58
CA GLY A 13 -8.01 8.44 8.77
C GLY A 13 -6.51 8.49 8.55
N ARG A 14 -5.80 7.46 8.96
CA ARG A 14 -4.36 7.46 8.79
C ARG A 14 -3.97 6.87 7.46
N GLU A 15 -2.79 7.22 7.01
CA GLU A 15 -2.30 6.74 5.73
C GLU A 15 -1.01 5.97 5.95
N TRP A 16 -0.78 4.99 5.09
CA TRP A 16 0.46 4.23 5.13
C TRP A 16 0.75 3.71 3.74
N THR A 17 1.96 3.22 3.56
CA THR A 17 2.35 2.64 2.29
C THR A 17 3.01 1.30 2.54
N ASP A 18 2.86 0.41 1.58
CA ASP A 18 3.52 -0.88 1.62
C ASP A 18 3.94 -1.24 0.22
N VAL A 19 4.99 -2.04 0.13
CA VAL A 19 5.50 -2.47 -1.17
C VAL A 19 5.19 -3.95 -1.33
N TRP A 20 4.45 -4.25 -2.39
CA TRP A 20 4.04 -5.61 -2.65
C TRP A 20 4.31 -5.94 -4.10
N THR A 21 4.24 -7.23 -4.43
CA THR A 21 4.41 -7.64 -5.82
C THR A 21 3.14 -7.41 -6.62
N ALA A 22 2.08 -6.97 -5.98
CA ALA A 22 0.80 -6.73 -6.64
C ALA A 22 0.04 -5.63 -5.93
N GLN A 23 -0.97 -5.12 -6.58
CA GLN A 23 -1.86 -4.14 -5.95
C GLN A 23 -2.92 -4.91 -5.22
N CYS A 24 -2.82 -4.99 -3.93
CA CYS A 24 -3.74 -5.79 -3.15
C CYS A 24 -4.17 -5.04 -1.89
N ASP A 25 -5.21 -5.56 -1.24
CA ASP A 25 -5.69 -4.95 -0.02
C ASP A 25 -4.70 -5.18 1.11
N ASP A 26 -4.74 -4.33 2.09
CA ASP A 26 -3.87 -4.45 3.24
C ASP A 26 -4.68 -4.13 4.49
N ASP A 27 -4.11 -4.41 5.65
CA ASP A 27 -4.75 -4.11 6.92
C ASP A 27 -4.14 -2.84 7.48
N CYS A 28 -4.97 -2.02 8.07
CA CYS A 28 -4.48 -0.78 8.67
C CYS A 28 -3.59 -1.13 9.87
N PRO A 29 -2.35 -0.67 9.88
CA PRO A 29 -1.44 -0.98 10.99
C PRO A 29 -1.71 -0.14 12.23
N HIS A 30 -2.64 0.80 12.14
CA HIS A 30 -2.91 1.68 13.27
C HIS A 30 -4.14 1.27 14.05
N CYS A 31 -5.24 0.98 13.39
CA CYS A 31 -6.45 0.61 14.10
C CYS A 31 -6.90 -0.81 13.83
N GLY A 32 -6.25 -1.50 12.91
CA GLY A 32 -6.57 -2.89 12.65
C GLY A 32 -7.70 -3.11 11.66
N ALA A 33 -8.16 -2.06 11.01
CA ALA A 33 -9.18 -2.24 9.99
C ALA A 33 -8.61 -3.09 8.86
N ARG A 34 -9.44 -3.94 8.28
CA ARG A 34 -8.96 -4.89 7.29
C ARG A 34 -9.49 -4.60 5.91
N HIS A 35 -8.85 -5.20 4.93
CA HIS A 35 -9.33 -5.15 3.53
C HIS A 35 -9.40 -3.73 3.02
N MET A 36 -8.37 -2.94 3.29
CA MET A 36 -8.30 -1.58 2.77
C MET A 36 -7.64 -1.62 1.42
N SER A 37 -8.34 -1.16 0.41
CA SER A 37 -7.78 -1.12 -0.93
C SER A 37 -6.89 0.10 -1.08
N PRO A 38 -5.82 -0.01 -1.86
CA PRO A 38 -4.97 1.15 -2.08
C PRO A 38 -5.69 2.16 -2.95
N TYR A 39 -5.50 3.43 -2.64
CA TYR A 39 -6.11 4.45 -3.46
C TYR A 39 -5.17 4.88 -4.59
N ASP A 40 -3.92 4.43 -4.52
CA ASP A 40 -2.97 4.74 -5.57
C ASP A 40 -1.82 3.76 -5.46
N SER A 41 -1.05 3.61 -6.50
CA SER A 41 0.13 2.76 -6.47
C SER A 41 1.10 3.23 -7.53
N GLU A 42 2.37 2.92 -7.36
CA GLU A 42 3.37 3.29 -8.34
C GLU A 42 4.39 2.17 -8.46
N ASP A 43 5.03 2.07 -9.59
CA ASP A 43 6.04 1.07 -9.81
C ASP A 43 7.28 1.39 -9.00
N VAL A 44 7.84 0.36 -8.36
CA VAL A 44 9.05 0.50 -7.62
C VAL A 44 10.01 -0.50 -8.18
N GLU A 45 10.71 -0.11 -9.21
CA GLU A 45 11.52 -1.06 -9.88
C GLU A 45 12.89 -0.98 -9.36
N GLU A 46 13.13 -1.32 -8.19
CA GLU A 46 14.35 -1.15 -7.69
C GLU A 46 15.35 -2.00 -8.20
N GLY A 47 16.43 -1.83 -8.22
CA GLY A 47 17.48 -2.57 -8.74
C GLY A 47 17.70 -2.38 -10.13
N ASP A 48 16.98 -1.63 -10.75
CA ASP A 48 17.13 -1.52 -11.94
C ASP A 48 17.88 -0.54 -12.30
N HIS A 49 18.21 -0.05 -12.34
CA HIS A 49 18.82 0.79 -12.78
C HIS A 49 19.83 0.71 -13.00
N GLY A 50 19.74 0.49 -13.06
CA GLY A 50 20.85 0.51 -13.36
C GLY A 50 21.48 0.52 -14.26
#